data_b49ff214fda7e89ab3bbb9651a967e23
#
_entry.id   b49ff214fda7e89ab3bbb9651a967e23
#
_cell.length_a   1.000
_cell.length_b   1.000
_cell.length_c   1.000
_cell.angle_alpha   90.00
_cell.angle_beta   90.00
_cell.angle_gamma   90.00
#
_symmetry.space_group_name_H-M   'P 1'
#
loop_
_entity.id
_entity.type
_entity.pdbx_description
1 polymer ?
#
loop_
_entity_poly.entity_id
_entity_poly.type
_entity_poly.pdbx_seq_one_letter_code
_entity_poly.pdbx_strand_id
1 'polypeptide(L)'
;SLLKLKVASSSGVDAAYAPYPVEEIRKTLIKSFGHRSLYTGGLSIQSTIDPKIQKLADKSLKNGIESLDRRQGWRGPLTKKAKDESDKDALKRASILVPDNYKVAIVNKVSTKKAEITTNEGFKGYIPLQNAMWARKKIDNKNLGKAPNDISKIISVGDVIPIMKPNSEDMEIHEKS
;
A
#
# COMPACT_ATOMS: atom_id res chain seq x y z
N SER A 1 12.38 0.05 -52.96
CA SER A 1 11.33 0.43 -52.03
C SER A 1 11.61 -0.24 -50.69
N LEU A 2 12.29 0.47 -49.77
CA LEU A 2 12.52 0.02 -48.42
C LEU A 2 11.22 0.15 -47.62
N LEU A 3 10.56 -0.97 -47.34
CA LEU A 3 9.48 -1.07 -46.37
C LEU A 3 10.02 -0.58 -45.01
N LYS A 4 9.57 0.59 -44.59
CA LYS A 4 9.73 1.04 -43.19
C LYS A 4 8.92 0.10 -42.32
N LEU A 5 9.57 -0.89 -41.71
CA LEU A 5 9.02 -1.66 -40.58
C LEU A 5 8.73 -0.67 -39.45
N LYS A 6 7.46 -0.33 -39.25
CA LYS A 6 7.02 0.20 -37.97
C LYS A 6 7.12 -0.96 -36.97
N VAL A 7 8.15 -0.95 -36.17
CA VAL A 7 8.17 -1.74 -34.94
C VAL A 7 7.06 -1.13 -34.09
N ALA A 8 5.92 -1.82 -34.03
CA ALA A 8 4.95 -1.55 -33.00
C ALA A 8 5.70 -1.76 -31.67
N SER A 9 5.99 -0.69 -30.97
CA SER A 9 6.39 -0.80 -29.58
C SER A 9 5.27 -1.62 -28.94
N SER A 10 5.59 -2.86 -28.51
CA SER A 10 4.69 -3.61 -27.67
C SER A 10 4.39 -2.67 -26.52
N SER A 11 3.18 -2.15 -26.51
CA SER A 11 2.77 -1.27 -25.45
C SER A 11 2.86 -2.08 -24.17
N GLY A 12 3.83 -1.76 -23.33
CA GLY A 12 3.94 -2.31 -21.98
C GLY A 12 2.77 -1.92 -21.07
N VAL A 13 1.69 -1.42 -21.66
CA VAL A 13 0.45 -1.02 -21.06
C VAL A 13 -0.24 -2.21 -20.41
N ASP A 14 -0.25 -3.37 -21.06
CA ASP A 14 -0.94 -4.55 -20.53
C ASP A 14 -0.17 -5.20 -19.37
N ALA A 15 1.17 -5.18 -19.42
CA ALA A 15 2.01 -5.64 -18.32
C ALA A 15 1.86 -4.78 -17.05
N ALA A 16 1.60 -3.48 -17.21
CA ALA A 16 1.39 -2.58 -16.08
C ALA A 16 0.07 -2.83 -15.34
N TYR A 17 -0.96 -3.36 -16.02
CA TYR A 17 -2.27 -3.62 -15.41
C TYR A 17 -2.39 -5.00 -14.76
N ALA A 18 -1.60 -5.96 -15.16
CA ALA A 18 -1.71 -7.35 -14.71
C ALA A 18 -0.32 -8.01 -14.57
N PRO A 19 0.56 -7.53 -13.69
CA PRO A 19 1.95 -7.99 -13.64
C PRO A 19 2.07 -9.48 -13.31
N TYR A 20 1.26 -10.00 -12.40
CA TYR A 20 1.28 -11.42 -12.02
C TYR A 20 0.80 -12.35 -13.14
N PRO A 21 -0.38 -12.16 -13.74
CA PRO A 21 -0.82 -12.96 -14.87
C PRO A 21 0.14 -12.89 -16.06
N VAL A 22 0.69 -11.72 -16.38
CA VAL A 22 1.66 -11.54 -17.47
C VAL A 22 2.94 -12.34 -17.20
N GLU A 23 3.43 -12.37 -15.98
CA GLU A 23 4.61 -13.17 -15.62
C GLU A 23 4.35 -14.68 -15.73
N GLU A 24 3.18 -15.16 -15.36
CA GLU A 24 2.81 -16.57 -15.52
C GLU A 24 2.67 -16.97 -17.01
N ILE A 25 2.08 -16.08 -17.83
CA ILE A 25 2.03 -16.26 -19.29
C ILE A 25 3.47 -16.31 -19.85
N ARG A 26 4.33 -15.39 -19.45
CA ARG A 26 5.75 -15.34 -19.87
C ARG A 26 6.47 -16.65 -19.56
N LYS A 27 6.34 -17.17 -18.34
CA LYS A 27 6.93 -18.46 -17.94
C LYS A 27 6.43 -19.62 -18.80
N THR A 28 5.13 -19.65 -19.05
CA THR A 28 4.52 -20.69 -19.87
C THR A 28 5.02 -20.64 -21.31
N LEU A 29 5.14 -19.44 -21.88
CA LEU A 29 5.63 -19.23 -23.24
C LEU A 29 7.12 -19.57 -23.37
N ILE A 30 7.94 -19.27 -22.39
CA ILE A 30 9.37 -19.69 -22.38
C ILE A 30 9.46 -21.21 -22.39
N LYS A 31 8.62 -21.88 -21.60
CA LYS A 31 8.60 -23.34 -21.55
C LYS A 31 8.17 -23.99 -22.88
N SER A 32 7.23 -23.36 -23.59
CA SER A 32 6.66 -23.89 -24.83
C SER A 32 7.48 -23.54 -26.07
N PHE A 33 8.01 -22.32 -26.15
CA PHE A 33 8.65 -21.77 -27.34
C PHE A 33 10.13 -21.44 -27.16
N GLY A 34 10.65 -21.52 -25.96
CA GLY A 34 12.01 -21.15 -25.61
C GLY A 34 12.22 -19.65 -25.47
N HIS A 35 13.28 -19.29 -24.76
CA HIS A 35 13.62 -17.89 -24.43
C HIS A 35 13.87 -17.04 -25.67
N ARG A 36 14.62 -17.58 -26.64
CA ARG A 36 14.99 -16.86 -27.88
C ARG A 36 13.74 -16.49 -28.70
N SER A 37 12.83 -17.43 -28.91
CA SER A 37 11.60 -17.21 -29.68
C SER A 37 10.72 -16.16 -29.05
N LEU A 38 10.63 -16.13 -27.72
CA LEU A 38 9.82 -15.14 -27.01
C LEU A 38 10.35 -13.71 -27.20
N TYR A 39 11.65 -13.50 -27.13
CA TYR A 39 12.21 -12.15 -27.14
C TYR A 39 12.67 -11.65 -28.52
N THR A 40 12.98 -12.56 -29.44
CA THR A 40 13.48 -12.19 -30.78
C THR A 40 12.63 -12.74 -31.93
N GLY A 41 11.62 -13.55 -31.62
CA GLY A 41 10.77 -14.20 -32.63
C GLY A 41 9.59 -13.36 -33.13
N GLY A 42 9.42 -12.12 -32.63
CA GLY A 42 8.32 -11.24 -33.06
C GLY A 42 6.93 -11.76 -32.66
N LEU A 43 6.82 -12.52 -31.57
CA LEU A 43 5.54 -13.08 -31.11
C LEU A 43 4.61 -11.94 -30.65
N SER A 44 3.37 -11.98 -31.13
CA SER A 44 2.28 -11.19 -30.59
C SER A 44 1.37 -12.08 -29.76
N ILE A 45 1.16 -11.72 -28.51
CA ILE A 45 0.44 -12.53 -27.53
C ILE A 45 -0.80 -11.76 -27.08
N GLN A 46 -1.97 -12.35 -27.35
CA GLN A 46 -3.25 -11.80 -26.91
C GLN A 46 -3.79 -12.67 -25.78
N SER A 47 -4.09 -12.05 -24.64
CA SER A 47 -4.71 -12.71 -23.50
C SER A 47 -6.21 -12.38 -23.40
N THR A 48 -6.93 -13.17 -22.62
CA THR A 48 -8.34 -12.91 -22.28
C THR A 48 -8.51 -12.04 -21.03
N ILE A 49 -7.43 -11.44 -20.53
CA ILE A 49 -7.47 -10.59 -19.34
C ILE A 49 -8.13 -9.26 -19.71
N ASP A 50 -9.24 -8.95 -19.05
CA ASP A 50 -9.88 -7.62 -19.14
C ASP A 50 -9.24 -6.70 -18.09
N PRO A 51 -8.60 -5.59 -18.49
CA PRO A 51 -7.94 -4.66 -17.56
C PRO A 51 -8.90 -4.06 -16.52
N LYS A 52 -10.18 -3.86 -16.87
CA LYS A 52 -11.18 -3.33 -15.93
C LYS A 52 -11.52 -4.34 -14.85
N ILE A 53 -11.74 -5.60 -15.25
CA ILE A 53 -12.01 -6.68 -14.31
C ILE A 53 -10.79 -6.94 -13.43
N GLN A 54 -9.58 -6.93 -14.00
CA GLN A 54 -8.34 -7.08 -13.24
C GLN A 54 -8.21 -5.99 -12.16
N LYS A 55 -8.45 -4.74 -12.51
CA LYS A 55 -8.41 -3.63 -11.55
C LYS A 55 -9.43 -3.78 -10.41
N LEU A 56 -10.63 -4.27 -10.72
CA LEU A 56 -11.65 -4.57 -9.70
C LEU A 56 -11.22 -5.72 -8.80
N ALA A 57 -10.64 -6.79 -9.36
CA ALA A 57 -10.14 -7.93 -8.62
C ALA A 57 -9.01 -7.51 -7.67
N ASP A 58 -8.04 -6.73 -8.15
CA ASP A 58 -6.94 -6.21 -7.33
C ASP A 58 -7.46 -5.34 -6.17
N LYS A 59 -8.43 -4.47 -6.45
CA LYS A 59 -9.07 -3.65 -5.41
C LYS A 59 -9.78 -4.52 -4.37
N SER A 60 -10.52 -5.54 -4.80
CA SER A 60 -11.25 -6.43 -3.92
C SER A 60 -10.32 -7.27 -3.05
N LEU A 61 -9.25 -7.81 -3.65
CA LEU A 61 -8.22 -8.57 -2.93
C LEU A 61 -7.57 -7.70 -1.86
N LYS A 62 -7.17 -6.48 -2.22
CA LYS A 62 -6.55 -5.52 -1.31
C LYS A 62 -7.46 -5.20 -0.13
N ASN A 63 -8.72 -4.85 -0.38
CA ASN A 63 -9.70 -4.59 0.66
C ASN A 63 -9.90 -5.81 1.58
N GLY A 64 -9.89 -7.02 1.01
CA GLY A 64 -9.98 -8.27 1.76
C GLY A 64 -8.78 -8.48 2.69
N ILE A 65 -7.56 -8.25 2.19
CA ILE A 65 -6.32 -8.37 2.97
C ILE A 65 -6.30 -7.32 4.10
N GLU A 66 -6.65 -6.07 3.80
CA GLU A 66 -6.72 -5.00 4.81
C GLU A 66 -7.76 -5.33 5.91
N SER A 67 -8.93 -5.82 5.52
CA SER A 67 -9.95 -6.27 6.45
C SER A 67 -9.48 -7.42 7.33
N LEU A 68 -8.76 -8.37 6.75
CA LEU A 68 -8.16 -9.48 7.49
C LEU A 68 -7.11 -8.98 8.48
N ASP A 69 -6.22 -8.08 8.04
CA ASP A 69 -5.16 -7.53 8.91
C ASP A 69 -5.75 -6.78 10.11
N ARG A 70 -6.75 -5.94 9.89
CA ARG A 70 -7.48 -5.26 10.98
C ARG A 70 -8.14 -6.23 11.95
N ARG A 71 -8.68 -7.35 11.47
CA ARG A 71 -9.23 -8.41 12.32
C ARG A 71 -8.19 -9.16 13.13
N GLN A 72 -6.94 -9.20 12.65
CA GLN A 72 -5.82 -9.82 13.39
C GLN A 72 -5.26 -8.91 14.51
N GLY A 73 -5.70 -7.66 14.58
CA GLY A 73 -5.33 -6.71 15.61
C GLY A 73 -4.06 -5.92 15.31
N TRP A 74 -3.78 -4.98 16.17
CA TRP A 74 -2.65 -4.07 16.03
C TRP A 74 -1.32 -4.75 16.41
N ARG A 75 -0.36 -4.67 15.50
CA ARG A 75 0.99 -5.26 15.67
C ARG A 75 2.04 -4.26 16.12
N GLY A 76 1.65 -3.00 16.29
CA GLY A 76 2.56 -1.92 16.64
C GLY A 76 2.93 -1.01 15.45
N PRO A 77 3.71 0.05 15.71
CA PRO A 77 4.20 0.95 14.67
C PRO A 77 5.19 0.24 13.75
N LEU A 78 5.41 0.77 12.55
CA LEU A 78 6.41 0.26 11.61
C LEU A 78 7.82 0.36 12.19
N THR A 79 8.10 1.47 12.82
CA THR A 79 9.37 1.76 13.50
C THR A 79 9.15 2.88 14.50
N LYS A 80 10.17 3.10 15.33
CA LYS A 80 10.22 4.22 16.26
C LYS A 80 11.38 5.14 15.88
N LYS A 81 11.17 6.44 15.95
CA LYS A 81 12.21 7.44 15.75
C LYS A 81 13.30 7.26 16.80
N ALA A 82 14.55 7.21 16.41
CA ALA A 82 15.68 7.22 17.32
C ALA A 82 15.87 8.61 17.95
N LYS A 83 16.56 8.69 19.11
CA LYS A 83 16.73 9.95 19.84
C LYS A 83 17.40 11.06 19.01
N ASP A 84 18.41 10.69 18.22
CA ASP A 84 19.23 11.60 17.44
C ASP A 84 18.85 11.62 15.95
N GLU A 85 17.73 10.98 15.59
CA GLU A 85 17.23 10.88 14.22
C GLU A 85 16.29 12.04 13.91
N SER A 86 16.40 12.64 12.71
CA SER A 86 15.42 13.62 12.26
C SER A 86 14.10 12.96 11.89
N ASP A 87 12.98 13.69 11.97
CA ASP A 87 11.67 13.18 11.54
C ASP A 87 11.71 12.75 10.06
N LYS A 88 12.43 13.49 9.23
CA LYS A 88 12.58 13.23 7.80
C LYS A 88 13.29 11.90 7.54
N ASP A 89 14.34 11.59 8.29
CA ASP A 89 15.08 10.34 8.11
C ASP A 89 14.29 9.14 8.61
N ALA A 90 13.60 9.27 9.75
CA ALA A 90 12.70 8.24 10.27
C ALA A 90 11.58 7.92 9.28
N LEU A 91 10.96 8.94 8.69
CA LEU A 91 9.91 8.78 7.68
C LEU A 91 10.44 8.17 6.38
N LYS A 92 11.61 8.60 5.91
CA LYS A 92 12.26 8.04 4.72
C LYS A 92 12.58 6.57 4.90
N ARG A 93 13.13 6.18 6.04
CA ARG A 93 13.42 4.78 6.39
C ARG A 93 12.16 3.92 6.45
N ALA A 94 11.09 4.45 7.03
CA ALA A 94 9.82 3.75 7.15
C ALA A 94 9.07 3.64 5.81
N SER A 95 9.23 4.58 4.89
CA SER A 95 8.54 4.58 3.60
C SER A 95 8.89 3.38 2.72
N ILE A 96 10.07 2.78 2.92
CA ILE A 96 10.50 1.57 2.20
C ILE A 96 9.73 0.32 2.67
N LEU A 97 9.16 0.37 3.87
CA LEU A 97 8.47 -0.76 4.50
C LEU A 97 6.98 -0.85 4.12
N VAL A 98 6.46 0.13 3.40
CA VAL A 98 5.04 0.19 3.03
C VAL A 98 4.86 0.16 1.52
N PRO A 99 3.78 -0.46 1.01
CA PRO A 99 3.40 -0.38 -0.39
C PRO A 99 3.06 1.06 -0.83
N ASP A 100 3.15 1.35 -2.13
CA ASP A 100 2.96 2.70 -2.72
C ASP A 100 1.61 3.37 -2.41
N ASN A 101 0.61 2.58 -2.06
CA ASN A 101 -0.72 3.08 -1.70
C ASN A 101 -0.84 3.56 -0.25
N TYR A 102 0.19 3.31 0.57
CA TYR A 102 0.29 3.86 1.92
C TYR A 102 1.26 5.02 1.95
N LYS A 103 1.04 5.92 2.89
CA LYS A 103 2.00 6.92 3.33
C LYS A 103 2.46 6.56 4.72
N VAL A 104 3.55 7.15 5.14
CA VAL A 104 4.03 7.04 6.52
C VAL A 104 3.86 8.38 7.23
N ALA A 105 3.52 8.32 8.49
CA ALA A 105 3.42 9.49 9.34
C ALA A 105 4.10 9.26 10.68
N ILE A 106 4.73 10.30 11.20
CA ILE A 106 5.30 10.31 12.55
C ILE A 106 4.30 10.91 13.52
N VAL A 107 4.20 10.32 14.70
CA VAL A 107 3.33 10.79 15.77
C VAL A 107 4.06 11.87 16.57
N ASN A 108 3.54 13.10 16.52
CA ASN A 108 4.13 14.27 17.18
C ASN A 108 3.56 14.49 18.58
N LYS A 109 2.25 14.24 18.76
CA LYS A 109 1.57 14.43 20.05
C LYS A 109 0.45 13.41 20.19
N VAL A 110 0.24 12.93 21.40
CA VAL A 110 -0.82 11.98 21.70
C VAL A 110 -1.65 12.49 22.86
N SER A 111 -2.97 12.38 22.72
CA SER A 111 -3.95 12.63 23.78
C SER A 111 -4.90 11.44 23.85
N THR A 112 -5.80 11.42 24.83
CA THR A 112 -6.80 10.34 24.98
C THR A 112 -7.65 10.13 23.72
N LYS A 113 -8.05 11.23 23.05
CA LYS A 113 -9.02 11.19 21.94
C LYS A 113 -8.42 11.31 20.54
N LYS A 114 -7.20 11.83 20.41
CA LYS A 114 -6.54 12.04 19.12
C LYS A 114 -5.01 11.96 19.21
N ALA A 115 -4.38 11.62 18.11
CA ALA A 115 -2.93 11.73 17.92
C ALA A 115 -2.65 12.69 16.77
N GLU A 116 -1.76 13.64 16.96
CA GLU A 116 -1.29 14.57 15.93
C GLU A 116 -0.12 13.93 15.20
N ILE A 117 -0.15 14.01 13.87
CA ILE A 117 0.82 13.37 12.99
C ILE A 117 1.37 14.33 11.95
N THR A 118 2.57 14.01 11.46
CA THR A 118 3.14 14.67 10.27
C THR A 118 3.52 13.61 9.26
N THR A 119 3.10 13.76 8.01
CA THR A 119 3.40 12.82 6.94
C THR A 119 4.79 13.05 6.34
N ASN A 120 5.27 12.08 5.55
CA ASN A 120 6.51 12.21 4.78
C ASN A 120 6.48 13.35 3.74
N GLU A 121 5.31 13.84 3.35
CA GLU A 121 5.13 14.99 2.46
C GLU A 121 5.03 16.32 3.23
N GLY A 122 5.12 16.27 4.57
CA GLY A 122 5.04 17.46 5.43
C GLY A 122 3.62 17.88 5.82
N PHE A 123 2.58 17.16 5.39
CA PHE A 123 1.22 17.44 5.81
C PHE A 123 1.03 17.11 7.29
N LYS A 124 0.43 18.04 8.02
CA LYS A 124 0.05 17.86 9.42
C LYS A 124 -1.42 17.48 9.50
N GLY A 125 -1.74 16.53 10.34
CA GLY A 125 -3.09 16.06 10.54
C GLY A 125 -3.27 15.41 11.91
N TYR A 126 -4.40 14.80 12.13
CA TYR A 126 -4.65 14.02 13.34
C TYR A 126 -5.42 12.75 13.06
N ILE A 127 -5.23 11.77 13.91
CA ILE A 127 -5.97 10.51 13.90
C ILE A 127 -6.92 10.54 15.11
N PRO A 128 -8.24 10.58 14.90
CA PRO A 128 -9.19 10.48 16.00
C PRO A 128 -9.26 9.04 16.53
N LEU A 129 -9.56 8.87 17.81
CA LEU A 129 -9.68 7.57 18.44
C LEU A 129 -10.66 6.65 17.70
N GLN A 130 -11.74 7.17 17.14
CA GLN A 130 -12.73 6.40 16.38
C GLN A 130 -12.09 5.62 15.21
N ASN A 131 -11.13 6.24 14.51
CA ASN A 131 -10.40 5.60 13.40
C ASN A 131 -9.36 4.58 13.87
N ALA A 132 -9.03 4.57 15.16
CA ALA A 132 -8.08 3.65 15.78
C ALA A 132 -8.73 2.56 16.63
N MET A 133 -10.06 2.52 16.76
CA MET A 133 -10.79 1.54 17.59
C MET A 133 -10.58 0.07 17.14
N TRP A 134 -10.25 -0.15 15.89
CA TRP A 134 -9.90 -1.47 15.39
C TRP A 134 -8.55 -1.97 15.92
N ALA A 135 -7.67 -1.06 16.35
CA ALA A 135 -6.30 -1.35 16.76
C ALA A 135 -6.25 -2.03 18.15
N ARG A 136 -6.92 -3.16 18.26
CA ARG A 136 -6.92 -3.99 19.46
C ARG A 136 -5.57 -4.68 19.64
N LYS A 137 -5.08 -4.75 20.87
CA LYS A 137 -3.87 -5.49 21.18
C LYS A 137 -4.10 -6.98 20.96
N LYS A 138 -3.22 -7.64 20.22
CA LYS A 138 -3.23 -9.10 20.10
C LYS A 138 -2.79 -9.73 21.41
N ILE A 139 -3.63 -10.57 22.01
CA ILE A 139 -3.33 -11.31 23.23
C ILE A 139 -2.66 -12.63 22.86
N ASP A 140 -3.28 -13.38 21.95
CA ASP A 140 -2.76 -14.62 21.39
C ASP A 140 -3.22 -14.81 19.94
N ASN A 141 -2.99 -15.98 19.34
CA ASN A 141 -3.34 -16.24 17.95
C ASN A 141 -4.85 -16.26 17.66
N LYS A 142 -5.69 -16.38 18.68
CA LYS A 142 -7.16 -16.46 18.55
C LYS A 142 -7.90 -15.29 19.19
N ASN A 143 -7.26 -14.60 20.15
CA ASN A 143 -7.91 -13.61 20.99
C ASN A 143 -7.32 -12.21 20.83
N LEU A 144 -8.22 -11.25 20.67
CA LEU A 144 -7.90 -9.83 20.71
C LEU A 144 -8.38 -9.20 22.01
N GLY A 145 -7.65 -8.22 22.47
CA GLY A 145 -8.04 -7.38 23.60
C GLY A 145 -9.30 -6.55 23.32
N LYS A 146 -9.76 -5.85 24.33
CA LYS A 146 -10.87 -4.89 24.21
C LYS A 146 -10.51 -3.79 23.22
N ALA A 147 -11.51 -3.19 22.60
CA ALA A 147 -11.32 -2.00 21.78
C ALA A 147 -10.67 -0.90 22.64
N PRO A 148 -9.68 -0.19 22.11
CA PRO A 148 -9.03 0.87 22.85
C PRO A 148 -9.98 2.04 23.11
N ASN A 149 -9.93 2.57 24.30
CA ASN A 149 -10.68 3.78 24.72
C ASN A 149 -9.77 5.00 24.87
N ASP A 150 -8.49 4.83 24.56
CA ASP A 150 -7.45 5.83 24.70
C ASP A 150 -6.36 5.54 23.64
N ILE A 151 -6.08 6.54 22.83
CA ILE A 151 -5.15 6.39 21.70
C ILE A 151 -3.69 6.26 22.20
N SER A 152 -3.39 6.80 23.38
CA SER A 152 -2.07 6.67 24.02
C SER A 152 -1.70 5.24 24.39
N LYS A 153 -2.68 4.33 24.46
CA LYS A 153 -2.47 2.90 24.68
C LYS A 153 -2.12 2.15 23.39
N ILE A 154 -2.27 2.79 22.23
CA ILE A 154 -2.03 2.19 20.92
C ILE A 154 -0.72 2.67 20.34
N ILE A 155 -0.49 3.98 20.36
CA ILE A 155 0.66 4.66 19.77
C ILE A 155 1.25 5.68 20.72
N SER A 156 2.53 5.97 20.55
CA SER A 156 3.32 6.90 21.36
C SER A 156 3.97 7.97 20.49
N VAL A 157 4.38 9.06 21.09
CA VAL A 157 5.17 10.10 20.42
C VAL A 157 6.46 9.49 19.84
N GLY A 158 6.78 9.84 18.60
CA GLY A 158 7.93 9.30 17.88
C GLY A 158 7.67 7.97 17.17
N ASP A 159 6.50 7.38 17.32
CA ASP A 159 6.11 6.21 16.52
C ASP A 159 5.89 6.62 15.06
N VAL A 160 6.38 5.79 14.13
CA VAL A 160 6.12 5.94 12.69
C VAL A 160 5.14 4.87 12.27
N ILE A 161 4.01 5.30 11.74
CA ILE A 161 2.87 4.46 11.43
C ILE A 161 2.48 4.55 9.96
N PRO A 162 1.93 3.47 9.37
CA PRO A 162 1.34 3.53 8.04
C PRO A 162 -0.02 4.22 8.11
N ILE A 163 -0.29 5.10 7.15
CA ILE A 163 -1.59 5.72 6.95
C ILE A 163 -2.06 5.47 5.53
N MET A 164 -3.35 5.25 5.35
CA MET A 164 -3.92 5.19 4.00
C MET A 164 -3.90 6.60 3.39
N LYS A 165 -3.59 6.68 2.10
CA LYS A 165 -3.83 7.92 1.35
C LYS A 165 -5.33 8.21 1.44
N PRO A 166 -5.75 9.39 1.92
CA PRO A 166 -7.14 9.77 1.81
C PRO A 166 -7.49 9.78 0.32
N ASN A 167 -8.64 9.23 -0.03
CA ASN A 167 -9.17 9.37 -1.38
C ASN A 167 -9.48 10.85 -1.61
N SER A 168 -9.37 11.33 -2.85
CA SER A 168 -9.67 12.72 -3.20
C SER A 168 -11.06 13.18 -2.73
N GLU A 169 -12.02 12.26 -2.62
CA GLU A 169 -13.37 12.49 -2.09
C GLU A 169 -13.40 12.71 -0.57
N ASP A 170 -12.48 12.10 0.18
CA ASP A 170 -12.39 12.26 1.64
C ASP A 170 -11.69 13.57 2.06
N MET A 171 -10.89 14.17 1.18
CA MET A 171 -10.19 15.43 1.46
C MET A 171 -11.13 16.65 1.46
N GLU A 172 -12.20 16.64 0.67
CA GLU A 172 -13.15 17.77 0.63
C GLU A 172 -14.01 17.90 1.90
N ILE A 173 -14.14 16.84 2.69
CA ILE A 173 -14.97 16.84 3.91
C ILE A 173 -14.22 17.46 5.10
N HIS A 174 -12.90 17.50 5.11
CA HIS A 174 -12.11 17.96 6.25
C HIS A 174 -11.60 19.40 6.17
N GLU A 175 -11.71 20.08 5.03
CA GLU A 175 -11.41 21.52 4.91
C GLU A 175 -12.57 22.45 5.33
N LYS A 176 -13.74 21.90 5.62
CA LYS A 176 -14.96 22.67 5.95
C LYS A 176 -15.50 22.48 7.38
N SER A 177 -14.64 22.10 8.33
CA SER A 177 -15.06 22.02 9.75
C SER A 177 -14.12 22.80 10.65
#